data_5e06d0a38e64b8e3f76458a485c2b643
#
_entry.id   5e06d0a38e64b8e3f76458a485c2b643
#
_cell.length_a   1.000
_cell.length_b   1.000
_cell.length_c   1.000
_cell.angle_alpha   90.00
_cell.angle_beta   90.00
_cell.angle_gamma   90.00
#
_symmetry.space_group_name_H-M   'P 1'
#
loop_
_entity.id
_entity.type
_entity.pdbx_description
1 polymer ?
#
loop_
_entity_poly.entity_id
_entity_poly.type
_entity_poly.pdbx_seq_one_letter_code
_entity_poly.pdbx_strand_id
1 'polypeptide(L)'
;MIKTVIVEDEPNDVKALEESLSKYQQIEIVCTCNSGEKGLAAITKYSPDLLFLDIEIPGMSGLEFLDNLGAEILQKCRVVIYTAYSHYAVDTFRKKAFDFLIKPIDLQDLEGVIQRVEDSWNVPVSNEEGNVVRAEKELMVLLDGNGMTVVRLRDIAFFQYDGNEKVWNVVYANQNETKSVESRNLKHYVQALDIIHLSDSFVQVHRKYIVNIYYIQTVRKDGVCVLYPPFESMDMITVTYKYRKRLLDKFLNL
;
A
#
# COMPACT_ATOMS: atom_id res chain seq x y z
N MET A 1 -1.70 -24.14 6.67
CA MET A 1 -0.63 -23.54 7.51
C MET A 1 0.16 -22.60 6.62
N ILE A 2 0.37 -21.38 7.07
CA ILE A 2 1.13 -20.32 6.39
C ILE A 2 2.58 -20.43 6.86
N LYS A 3 3.45 -20.99 6.01
CA LYS A 3 4.87 -21.11 6.32
C LYS A 3 5.50 -19.73 6.36
N THR A 4 6.02 -19.36 7.51
CA THR A 4 6.53 -18.01 7.76
C THR A 4 8.03 -18.04 8.05
N VAL A 5 8.77 -17.17 7.41
CA VAL A 5 10.17 -16.88 7.70
C VAL A 5 10.27 -15.48 8.30
N ILE A 6 11.13 -15.31 9.30
CA ILE A 6 11.46 -14.03 9.90
C ILE A 6 12.93 -13.73 9.61
N VAL A 7 13.24 -12.54 9.10
CA VAL A 7 14.60 -12.04 8.90
C VAL A 7 14.75 -10.78 9.71
N GLU A 8 15.41 -10.91 10.87
CA GLU A 8 15.52 -9.91 11.92
C GLU A 8 16.74 -10.24 12.78
N ASP A 9 17.59 -9.29 13.05
CA ASP A 9 18.83 -9.51 13.81
C ASP A 9 18.72 -9.18 15.29
N GLU A 10 17.75 -8.34 15.68
CA GLU A 10 17.55 -7.95 17.08
C GLU A 10 16.71 -9.01 17.84
N PRO A 11 17.28 -9.73 18.83
CA PRO A 11 16.57 -10.84 19.49
C PRO A 11 15.27 -10.44 20.19
N ASN A 12 15.19 -9.19 20.70
CA ASN A 12 13.98 -8.72 21.37
C ASN A 12 12.84 -8.52 20.38
N ASP A 13 13.13 -8.02 19.18
CA ASP A 13 12.15 -7.81 18.11
C ASP A 13 11.68 -9.13 17.52
N VAL A 14 12.60 -10.08 17.34
CA VAL A 14 12.27 -11.47 16.99
C VAL A 14 11.28 -12.05 17.99
N LYS A 15 11.62 -12.01 19.28
CA LYS A 15 10.76 -12.55 20.34
C LYS A 15 9.38 -11.89 20.38
N ALA A 16 9.33 -10.57 20.28
CA ALA A 16 8.06 -9.81 20.26
C ALA A 16 7.17 -10.23 19.09
N LEU A 17 7.76 -10.42 17.90
CA LEU A 17 7.05 -10.86 16.71
C LEU A 17 6.58 -12.32 16.85
N GLU A 18 7.45 -13.24 17.30
CA GLU A 18 7.11 -14.64 17.53
C GLU A 18 5.99 -14.79 18.55
N GLU A 19 6.04 -14.09 19.69
CA GLU A 19 4.98 -14.08 20.71
C GLU A 19 3.66 -13.53 20.14
N SER A 20 3.71 -12.53 19.30
CA SER A 20 2.52 -11.95 18.68
C SER A 20 1.94 -12.89 17.63
N LEU A 21 2.77 -13.53 16.80
CA LEU A 21 2.35 -14.49 15.78
C LEU A 21 1.84 -15.81 16.37
N SER A 22 2.26 -16.20 17.57
CA SER A 22 1.80 -17.42 18.25
C SER A 22 0.28 -17.45 18.53
N LYS A 23 -0.38 -16.30 18.48
CA LYS A 23 -1.84 -16.17 18.63
C LYS A 23 -2.61 -16.66 17.40
N TYR A 24 -1.94 -16.82 16.26
CA TYR A 24 -2.53 -17.18 14.97
C TYR A 24 -2.21 -18.64 14.64
N GLN A 25 -3.17 -19.55 14.88
CA GLN A 25 -2.97 -20.99 14.70
C GLN A 25 -2.60 -21.40 13.28
N GLN A 26 -2.93 -20.59 12.28
CA GLN A 26 -2.61 -20.81 10.87
C GLN A 26 -1.17 -20.45 10.51
N ILE A 27 -0.45 -19.70 11.34
CA ILE A 27 0.94 -19.28 11.11
C ILE A 27 1.90 -20.37 11.65
N GLU A 28 2.84 -20.78 10.81
CA GLU A 28 3.92 -21.70 11.17
C GLU A 28 5.26 -21.02 10.90
N ILE A 29 5.98 -20.62 11.96
CA ILE A 29 7.32 -20.05 11.82
C ILE A 29 8.29 -21.22 11.54
N VAL A 30 8.75 -21.31 10.28
CA VAL A 30 9.65 -22.41 9.85
C VAL A 30 11.12 -22.04 9.98
N CYS A 31 11.45 -20.77 10.07
CA CYS A 31 12.83 -20.30 10.24
C CYS A 31 12.86 -18.84 10.72
N THR A 32 13.83 -18.54 11.61
CA THR A 32 14.22 -17.17 11.97
C THR A 32 15.70 -16.96 11.62
N CYS A 33 16.02 -15.90 10.92
CA CYS A 33 17.33 -15.58 10.39
C CYS A 33 17.80 -14.21 10.90
N ASN A 34 19.06 -14.08 11.25
CA ASN A 34 19.64 -12.86 11.76
C ASN A 34 20.54 -12.13 10.74
N SER A 35 20.42 -12.43 9.45
CA SER A 35 21.10 -11.73 8.36
C SER A 35 20.39 -11.96 7.03
N GLY A 36 20.60 -11.05 6.07
CA GLY A 36 19.99 -11.15 4.75
C GLY A 36 20.42 -12.40 3.99
N GLU A 37 21.70 -12.81 4.06
CA GLU A 37 22.20 -14.02 3.37
C GLU A 37 21.52 -15.29 3.88
N LYS A 38 21.35 -15.42 5.21
CA LYS A 38 20.63 -16.55 5.81
C LYS A 38 19.15 -16.51 5.42
N GLY A 39 18.56 -15.33 5.34
CA GLY A 39 17.18 -15.13 4.89
C GLY A 39 16.98 -15.61 3.46
N LEU A 40 17.83 -15.23 2.51
CA LEU A 40 17.76 -15.72 1.12
C LEU A 40 17.91 -17.23 1.03
N ALA A 41 18.84 -17.82 1.81
CA ALA A 41 18.97 -19.27 1.89
C ALA A 41 17.72 -19.94 2.47
N ALA A 42 17.10 -19.35 3.49
CA ALA A 42 15.87 -19.86 4.10
C ALA A 42 14.70 -19.82 3.12
N ILE A 43 14.55 -18.75 2.33
CA ILE A 43 13.50 -18.64 1.30
C ILE A 43 13.65 -19.76 0.27
N THR A 44 14.86 -19.98 -0.20
CA THR A 44 15.13 -21.06 -1.17
C THR A 44 14.82 -22.44 -0.59
N LYS A 45 15.16 -22.66 0.69
CA LYS A 45 14.99 -23.96 1.35
C LYS A 45 13.54 -24.26 1.72
N TYR A 46 12.83 -23.27 2.27
CA TYR A 46 11.51 -23.51 2.87
C TYR A 46 10.35 -23.09 1.96
N SER A 47 10.62 -22.28 0.91
CA SER A 47 9.60 -21.72 0.03
C SER A 47 8.42 -21.14 0.84
N PRO A 48 8.65 -20.12 1.69
CA PRO A 48 7.64 -19.62 2.60
C PRO A 48 6.50 -18.92 1.87
N ASP A 49 5.34 -18.92 2.51
CA ASP A 49 4.16 -18.17 2.07
C ASP A 49 4.21 -16.72 2.55
N LEU A 50 4.84 -16.49 3.71
CA LEU A 50 4.95 -15.20 4.39
C LEU A 50 6.38 -14.95 4.86
N LEU A 51 6.87 -13.74 4.66
CA LEU A 51 8.16 -13.27 5.13
C LEU A 51 7.99 -11.98 5.90
N PHE A 52 8.47 -11.94 7.15
CA PHE A 52 8.74 -10.69 7.86
C PHE A 52 10.20 -10.33 7.67
N LEU A 53 10.47 -9.10 7.25
CA LEU A 53 11.79 -8.63 6.88
C LEU A 53 12.09 -7.27 7.50
N ASP A 54 13.14 -7.18 8.32
CA ASP A 54 13.66 -5.86 8.70
C ASP A 54 14.47 -5.25 7.56
N ILE A 55 14.56 -3.93 7.57
CA ILE A 55 15.34 -3.14 6.61
C ILE A 55 16.80 -3.06 7.02
N GLU A 56 17.08 -2.90 8.30
CA GLU A 56 18.43 -2.75 8.81
C GLU A 56 18.94 -4.08 9.38
N ILE A 57 19.37 -4.98 8.50
CA ILE A 57 19.92 -6.29 8.85
C ILE A 57 21.40 -6.40 8.45
N PRO A 58 22.21 -7.17 9.17
CA PRO A 58 23.62 -7.37 8.82
C PRO A 58 23.84 -7.99 7.46
N GLY A 59 24.88 -7.54 6.77
CA GLY A 59 25.35 -8.07 5.49
C GLY A 59 24.74 -7.43 4.25
N MET A 60 23.44 -7.20 4.25
CA MET A 60 22.72 -6.45 3.21
C MET A 60 21.50 -5.76 3.79
N SER A 61 21.08 -4.66 3.22
CA SER A 61 19.84 -4.00 3.64
C SER A 61 18.60 -4.81 3.19
N GLY A 62 17.47 -4.65 3.90
CA GLY A 62 16.20 -5.25 3.49
C GLY A 62 15.74 -4.79 2.09
N LEU A 63 16.15 -3.59 1.66
CA LEU A 63 15.88 -3.11 0.30
C LEU A 63 16.69 -3.88 -0.75
N GLU A 64 17.98 -4.15 -0.48
CA GLU A 64 18.81 -5.01 -1.34
C GLU A 64 18.33 -6.45 -1.33
N PHE A 65 17.85 -6.91 -0.17
CA PHE A 65 17.22 -8.22 -0.04
C PHE A 65 16.02 -8.37 -0.98
N LEU A 66 15.12 -7.39 -1.00
CA LEU A 66 13.97 -7.36 -1.91
C LEU A 66 14.38 -7.38 -3.38
N ASP A 67 15.47 -6.69 -3.77
CA ASP A 67 15.99 -6.71 -5.13
C ASP A 67 16.52 -8.09 -5.53
N ASN A 68 17.04 -8.86 -4.57
CA ASN A 68 17.52 -10.21 -4.79
C ASN A 68 16.39 -11.26 -4.86
N LEU A 69 15.14 -10.88 -4.45
CA LEU A 69 13.98 -11.75 -4.61
C LEU A 69 13.50 -11.72 -6.06
N GLY A 70 13.57 -12.86 -6.73
CA GLY A 70 13.00 -13.01 -8.07
C GLY A 70 11.50 -12.79 -8.10
N ALA A 71 10.96 -12.37 -9.26
CA ALA A 71 9.53 -12.10 -9.43
C ALA A 71 8.64 -13.32 -9.07
N GLU A 72 9.13 -14.54 -9.29
CA GLU A 72 8.41 -15.78 -8.93
C GLU A 72 8.22 -15.93 -7.42
N ILE A 73 9.23 -15.53 -6.62
CA ILE A 73 9.15 -15.58 -5.16
C ILE A 73 8.14 -14.54 -4.67
N LEU A 74 8.22 -13.32 -5.17
CA LEU A 74 7.32 -12.23 -4.81
C LEU A 74 5.85 -12.48 -5.21
N GLN A 75 5.59 -13.37 -6.17
CA GLN A 75 4.23 -13.80 -6.50
C GLN A 75 3.65 -14.81 -5.50
N LYS A 76 4.49 -15.63 -4.90
CA LYS A 76 4.08 -16.73 -4.00
C LYS A 76 4.22 -16.36 -2.53
N CYS A 77 5.25 -15.60 -2.17
CA CYS A 77 5.55 -15.18 -0.80
C CYS A 77 5.10 -13.74 -0.56
N ARG A 78 4.31 -13.50 0.46
CA ARG A 78 3.94 -12.16 0.90
C ARG A 78 5.04 -11.61 1.77
N VAL A 79 5.67 -10.52 1.35
CA VAL A 79 6.75 -9.87 2.11
C VAL A 79 6.19 -8.72 2.91
N VAL A 80 6.22 -8.84 4.22
CA VAL A 80 5.84 -7.80 5.18
C VAL A 80 7.10 -7.19 5.76
N ILE A 81 7.27 -5.91 5.58
CA ILE A 81 8.38 -5.19 6.20
C ILE A 81 8.07 -4.97 7.68
N TYR A 82 9.04 -5.27 8.55
CA TYR A 82 8.92 -5.08 10.00
C TYR A 82 10.12 -4.31 10.51
N THR A 83 10.01 -2.99 10.67
CA THR A 83 11.16 -2.12 10.96
C THR A 83 10.80 -0.94 11.86
N ALA A 84 11.79 -0.38 12.55
CA ALA A 84 11.65 0.86 13.32
C ALA A 84 11.59 2.13 12.43
N TYR A 85 11.91 2.01 11.15
CA TYR A 85 12.17 3.14 10.26
C TYR A 85 11.05 3.37 9.26
N SER A 86 10.10 4.20 9.61
CA SER A 86 8.93 4.52 8.79
C SER A 86 9.26 5.15 7.43
N HIS A 87 10.39 5.85 7.31
CA HIS A 87 10.77 6.53 6.08
C HIS A 87 11.10 5.58 4.92
N TYR A 88 11.40 4.30 5.19
CA TYR A 88 11.60 3.30 4.14
C TYR A 88 10.31 2.77 3.51
N ALA A 89 9.14 3.08 4.09
CA ALA A 89 7.87 2.53 3.61
C ALA A 89 7.66 2.74 2.10
N VAL A 90 7.94 3.94 1.59
CA VAL A 90 7.78 4.24 0.15
C VAL A 90 8.69 3.39 -0.72
N ASP A 91 9.96 3.21 -0.32
CA ASP A 91 10.93 2.44 -1.11
C ASP A 91 10.63 0.94 -1.09
N THR A 92 10.14 0.42 0.03
CA THR A 92 9.75 -0.99 0.15
C THR A 92 8.53 -1.33 -0.69
N PHE A 93 7.53 -0.44 -0.75
CA PHE A 93 6.39 -0.63 -1.65
C PHE A 93 6.78 -0.57 -3.12
N ARG A 94 7.71 0.32 -3.51
CA ARG A 94 8.28 0.33 -4.88
C ARG A 94 8.92 -1.01 -5.25
N LYS A 95 9.52 -1.69 -4.28
CA LYS A 95 10.14 -3.02 -4.43
C LYS A 95 9.16 -4.18 -4.24
N LYS A 96 7.84 -3.89 -4.25
CA LYS A 96 6.75 -4.88 -4.19
C LYS A 96 6.63 -5.61 -2.86
N ALA A 97 7.02 -4.99 -1.75
CA ALA A 97 6.61 -5.47 -0.45
C ALA A 97 5.08 -5.54 -0.38
N PHE A 98 4.56 -6.59 0.25
CA PHE A 98 3.11 -6.81 0.37
C PHE A 98 2.49 -5.87 1.40
N ASP A 99 3.19 -5.68 2.54
CA ASP A 99 2.70 -4.86 3.64
C ASP A 99 3.86 -4.31 4.49
N PHE A 100 3.54 -3.53 5.50
CA PHE A 100 4.50 -2.85 6.35
C PHE A 100 4.01 -2.79 7.80
N LEU A 101 4.88 -3.12 8.75
CA LEU A 101 4.67 -3.02 10.20
C LEU A 101 5.77 -2.19 10.83
N ILE A 102 5.42 -1.28 11.73
CA ILE A 102 6.37 -0.49 12.50
C ILE A 102 6.64 -1.14 13.85
N LYS A 103 7.93 -1.12 14.24
CA LYS A 103 8.35 -1.44 15.59
C LYS A 103 8.10 -0.25 16.54
N PRO A 104 7.66 -0.46 17.78
CA PRO A 104 7.24 -1.75 18.36
C PRO A 104 5.92 -2.21 17.75
N ILE A 105 5.74 -3.54 17.67
CA ILE A 105 4.56 -4.14 17.03
C ILE A 105 3.26 -3.72 17.74
N ASP A 106 2.31 -3.20 17.00
CA ASP A 106 0.93 -3.02 17.42
C ASP A 106 0.11 -4.25 17.02
N LEU A 107 -0.68 -4.79 17.95
CA LEU A 107 -1.45 -6.00 17.70
C LEU A 107 -2.60 -5.79 16.73
N GLN A 108 -3.18 -4.58 16.65
CA GLN A 108 -4.25 -4.27 15.70
C GLN A 108 -3.68 -4.16 14.28
N ASP A 109 -2.49 -3.55 14.15
CA ASP A 109 -1.80 -3.47 12.87
C ASP A 109 -1.42 -4.86 12.37
N LEU A 110 -0.87 -5.72 13.26
CA LEU A 110 -0.55 -7.10 12.92
C LEU A 110 -1.78 -7.90 12.49
N GLU A 111 -2.89 -7.79 13.22
CA GLU A 111 -4.16 -8.45 12.87
C GLU A 111 -4.61 -8.03 11.47
N GLY A 112 -4.55 -6.73 11.17
CA GLY A 112 -4.86 -6.22 9.84
C GLY A 112 -3.95 -6.79 8.74
N VAL A 113 -2.65 -6.93 9.01
CA VAL A 113 -1.69 -7.55 8.07
C VAL A 113 -2.04 -9.01 7.85
N ILE A 114 -2.25 -9.81 8.92
CA ILE A 114 -2.56 -11.23 8.79
C ILE A 114 -3.86 -11.45 8.01
N GLN A 115 -4.90 -10.65 8.28
CA GLN A 115 -6.15 -10.72 7.53
C GLN A 115 -5.94 -10.46 6.04
N ARG A 116 -5.16 -9.42 5.68
CA ARG A 116 -4.84 -9.11 4.26
C ARG A 116 -4.04 -10.23 3.60
N VAL A 117 -3.12 -10.85 4.34
CA VAL A 117 -2.35 -12.01 3.87
C VAL A 117 -3.30 -13.17 3.55
N GLU A 118 -4.23 -13.51 4.44
CA GLU A 118 -5.23 -14.58 4.24
C GLU A 118 -6.15 -14.28 3.05
N ASP A 119 -6.68 -13.05 2.98
CA ASP A 119 -7.55 -12.63 1.88
C ASP A 119 -6.84 -12.73 0.53
N SER A 120 -5.53 -12.50 0.49
CA SER A 120 -4.75 -12.54 -0.75
C SER A 120 -4.64 -13.92 -1.40
N TRP A 121 -4.94 -15.00 -0.67
CA TRP A 121 -5.00 -16.36 -1.21
C TRP A 121 -6.42 -16.86 -1.46
N ASN A 122 -7.43 -16.23 -0.85
CA ASN A 122 -8.84 -16.62 -0.98
C ASN A 122 -9.54 -16.00 -2.20
N VAL A 123 -8.83 -15.25 -3.04
CA VAL A 123 -9.40 -14.75 -4.30
C VAL A 123 -9.60 -15.92 -5.24
N PRO A 124 -10.84 -16.27 -5.65
CA PRO A 124 -11.08 -17.32 -6.62
C PRO A 124 -10.36 -16.99 -7.92
N VAL A 125 -9.47 -17.87 -8.36
CA VAL A 125 -8.95 -17.82 -9.73
C VAL A 125 -10.12 -18.26 -10.63
N SER A 126 -10.96 -17.33 -11.06
CA SER A 126 -11.89 -17.59 -12.12
C SER A 126 -11.10 -17.70 -13.42
N ASN A 127 -10.89 -18.94 -13.86
CA ASN A 127 -10.46 -19.26 -15.21
C ASN A 127 -11.58 -18.89 -16.19
N GLU A 128 -11.63 -17.63 -16.59
CA GLU A 128 -12.29 -17.21 -17.83
C GLU A 128 -11.40 -16.16 -18.50
N GLU A 129 -11.19 -16.37 -19.77
CA GLU A 129 -10.28 -15.67 -20.66
C GLU A 129 -10.44 -14.14 -20.60
N GLY A 130 -9.35 -13.43 -20.32
CA GLY A 130 -9.19 -12.04 -20.76
C GLY A 130 -9.27 -10.95 -19.71
N ASN A 131 -9.56 -11.20 -18.43
CA ASN A 131 -9.38 -10.20 -17.36
C ASN A 131 -8.36 -10.70 -16.34
N VAL A 132 -7.12 -10.29 -16.54
CA VAL A 132 -6.12 -10.32 -15.47
C VAL A 132 -6.62 -9.34 -14.41
N VAL A 133 -7.32 -9.86 -13.39
CA VAL A 133 -7.52 -9.13 -12.14
C VAL A 133 -6.11 -8.94 -11.60
N ARG A 134 -5.52 -7.78 -11.88
CA ARG A 134 -4.27 -7.34 -11.25
C ARG A 134 -4.54 -7.34 -9.77
N ALA A 135 -3.97 -8.31 -9.05
CA ALA A 135 -3.97 -8.32 -7.60
C ALA A 135 -3.54 -6.93 -7.14
N GLU A 136 -4.40 -6.27 -6.39
CA GLU A 136 -4.34 -4.85 -6.06
C GLU A 136 -3.08 -4.57 -5.25
N LYS A 137 -2.08 -3.98 -5.91
CA LYS A 137 -0.80 -3.57 -5.33
C LYS A 137 -0.81 -2.11 -4.88
N GLU A 138 -1.96 -1.57 -4.54
CA GLU A 138 -2.11 -0.13 -4.36
C GLU A 138 -2.33 0.22 -2.89
N LEU A 139 -1.28 0.06 -2.09
CA LEU A 139 -1.23 0.62 -0.73
C LEU A 139 -0.50 1.96 -0.77
N MET A 140 -1.00 2.93 -0.03
CA MET A 140 -0.35 4.20 0.23
C MET A 140 -0.14 4.38 1.72
N VAL A 141 1.03 4.90 2.08
CA VAL A 141 1.34 5.27 3.45
C VAL A 141 1.13 6.76 3.60
N LEU A 142 0.27 7.13 4.53
CA LEU A 142 0.03 8.50 4.94
C LEU A 142 0.75 8.74 6.26
N LEU A 143 1.62 9.74 6.28
CA LEU A 143 2.27 10.20 7.50
C LEU A 143 1.52 11.41 8.01
N ASP A 144 0.94 11.31 9.20
CA ASP A 144 0.41 12.44 9.94
C ASP A 144 1.33 12.76 11.14
N GLY A 145 1.05 13.86 11.84
CA GLY A 145 1.85 14.26 13.00
C GLY A 145 1.82 13.27 14.18
N ASN A 146 0.93 12.28 14.12
CA ASN A 146 0.68 11.31 15.18
C ASN A 146 1.15 9.89 14.81
N GLY A 147 1.55 9.66 13.54
CA GLY A 147 1.98 8.33 13.13
C GLY A 147 1.91 8.09 11.63
N MET A 148 1.74 6.82 11.29
CA MET A 148 1.62 6.34 9.93
C MET A 148 0.31 5.56 9.77
N THR A 149 -0.41 5.86 8.70
CA THR A 149 -1.61 5.11 8.31
C THR A 149 -1.39 4.49 6.95
N VAL A 150 -1.53 3.18 6.86
CA VAL A 150 -1.52 2.46 5.56
C VAL A 150 -2.94 2.43 5.03
N VAL A 151 -3.13 2.92 3.82
CA VAL A 151 -4.43 2.97 3.15
C VAL A 151 -4.37 2.29 1.80
N ARG A 152 -5.45 1.64 1.42
CA ARG A 152 -5.59 1.10 0.06
C ARG A 152 -5.97 2.23 -0.88
N LEU A 153 -5.27 2.38 -1.99
CA LEU A 153 -5.59 3.43 -2.98
C LEU A 153 -7.03 3.34 -3.48
N ARG A 154 -7.57 2.13 -3.59
CA ARG A 154 -8.97 1.92 -3.96
C ARG A 154 -9.99 2.52 -2.99
N ASP A 155 -9.63 2.63 -1.69
CA ASP A 155 -10.49 3.19 -0.65
C ASP A 155 -10.43 4.72 -0.64
N ILE A 156 -9.49 5.33 -1.38
CA ILE A 156 -9.37 6.77 -1.53
C ILE A 156 -10.22 7.22 -2.72
N ALA A 157 -11.20 8.08 -2.45
CA ALA A 157 -12.03 8.67 -3.50
C ALA A 157 -11.30 9.83 -4.21
N PHE A 158 -10.69 10.72 -3.43
CA PHE A 158 -9.93 11.84 -3.98
C PHE A 158 -9.01 12.49 -2.95
N PHE A 159 -8.08 13.32 -3.44
CA PHE A 159 -7.27 14.23 -2.65
C PHE A 159 -7.73 15.66 -2.91
N GLN A 160 -7.85 16.44 -1.84
CA GLN A 160 -8.24 17.85 -1.88
C GLN A 160 -7.16 18.72 -1.24
N TYR A 161 -6.68 19.73 -1.97
CA TYR A 161 -5.73 20.69 -1.43
C TYR A 161 -6.45 21.83 -0.71
N ASP A 162 -6.16 22.00 0.58
CA ASP A 162 -6.55 23.17 1.36
C ASP A 162 -5.52 24.29 1.18
N GLY A 163 -5.96 25.39 0.57
CA GLY A 163 -5.07 26.52 0.30
C GLY A 163 -4.79 27.39 1.54
N ASN A 164 -5.60 27.30 2.59
CA ASN A 164 -5.42 28.07 3.82
C ASN A 164 -4.36 27.41 4.70
N GLU A 165 -4.50 26.11 4.91
CA GLU A 165 -3.59 25.30 5.73
C GLU A 165 -2.38 24.80 4.95
N LYS A 166 -2.41 24.91 3.60
CA LYS A 166 -1.38 24.41 2.67
C LYS A 166 -1.12 22.91 2.79
N VAL A 167 -2.17 22.16 3.09
CA VAL A 167 -2.15 20.70 3.24
C VAL A 167 -3.05 20.03 2.21
N TRP A 168 -2.81 18.74 1.98
CA TRP A 168 -3.69 17.90 1.22
C TRP A 168 -4.52 17.04 2.16
N ASN A 169 -5.83 17.03 1.95
CA ASN A 169 -6.77 16.16 2.65
C ASN A 169 -7.02 14.91 1.80
N VAL A 170 -7.05 13.75 2.44
CA VAL A 170 -7.40 12.49 1.80
C VAL A 170 -8.84 12.14 2.15
N VAL A 171 -9.66 11.88 1.14
CA VAL A 171 -11.07 11.55 1.31
C VAL A 171 -11.30 10.08 0.98
N TYR A 172 -11.76 9.32 1.97
CA TYR A 172 -12.02 7.88 1.89
C TYR A 172 -13.46 7.57 1.54
N ALA A 173 -13.66 6.50 0.76
CA ALA A 173 -14.98 6.05 0.34
C ALA A 173 -15.77 5.31 1.42
N ASN A 174 -15.09 4.63 2.33
CA ASN A 174 -15.73 3.71 3.29
C ASN A 174 -16.01 4.32 4.66
N GLN A 175 -15.67 5.58 4.89
CA GLN A 175 -15.92 6.26 6.15
C GLN A 175 -16.72 7.53 5.89
N ASN A 176 -17.86 7.69 6.58
CA ASN A 176 -18.61 8.93 6.60
C ASN A 176 -17.81 10.10 7.22
N GLU A 177 -16.53 9.89 7.51
CA GLU A 177 -15.64 10.87 8.07
C GLU A 177 -14.50 11.16 7.08
N THR A 178 -14.42 12.39 6.65
CA THR A 178 -13.23 12.97 6.04
C THR A 178 -12.12 12.98 7.09
N LYS A 179 -11.20 12.01 7.06
CA LYS A 179 -9.96 12.15 7.81
C LYS A 179 -9.06 13.09 7.04
N SER A 180 -8.89 14.29 7.55
CA SER A 180 -7.83 15.17 7.10
C SER A 180 -6.51 14.61 7.60
N VAL A 181 -5.70 14.09 6.70
CA VAL A 181 -4.31 13.78 7.00
C VAL A 181 -3.52 15.04 6.70
N GLU A 182 -3.10 15.76 7.74
CA GLU A 182 -2.19 16.89 7.62
C GLU A 182 -0.85 16.39 7.08
N SER A 183 -0.69 16.36 5.78
CA SER A 183 0.59 16.03 5.18
C SER A 183 1.24 17.28 4.60
N ARG A 184 2.12 17.90 5.35
CA ARG A 184 3.09 18.88 4.83
C ARG A 184 3.95 18.28 3.70
N ASN A 185 4.00 16.96 3.60
CA ASN A 185 4.80 16.20 2.65
C ASN A 185 4.02 15.63 1.45
N LEU A 186 2.71 15.83 1.34
CA LEU A 186 1.94 15.28 0.22
C LEU A 186 2.39 15.85 -1.14
N LYS A 187 3.10 16.97 -1.18
CA LYS A 187 3.74 17.45 -2.40
C LYS A 187 4.75 16.43 -2.93
N HIS A 188 5.46 15.76 -2.04
CA HIS A 188 6.33 14.63 -2.40
C HIS A 188 5.53 13.37 -2.76
N TYR A 189 4.37 13.12 -2.12
CA TYR A 189 3.51 11.98 -2.43
C TYR A 189 2.76 12.16 -3.75
N VAL A 190 2.28 13.36 -4.07
CA VAL A 190 1.65 13.66 -5.36
C VAL A 190 2.70 13.57 -6.49
N GLN A 191 3.93 14.02 -6.26
CA GLN A 191 5.05 13.78 -7.17
C GLN A 191 5.42 12.29 -7.23
N ALA A 192 5.34 11.56 -6.12
CA ALA A 192 5.55 10.13 -6.08
C ALA A 192 4.44 9.36 -6.80
N LEU A 193 3.17 9.79 -6.72
CA LEU A 193 2.07 9.25 -7.53
C LEU A 193 2.33 9.47 -9.03
N ASP A 194 2.87 10.62 -9.44
CA ASP A 194 3.29 10.87 -10.82
C ASP A 194 4.51 10.03 -11.24
N ILE A 195 5.44 9.77 -10.32
CA ILE A 195 6.69 9.03 -10.58
C ILE A 195 6.49 7.51 -10.57
N ILE A 196 5.56 7.00 -9.76
CA ILE A 196 5.46 5.55 -9.47
C ILE A 196 4.57 4.82 -10.49
N HIS A 197 3.93 5.49 -11.44
CA HIS A 197 2.88 4.87 -12.27
C HIS A 197 1.76 4.15 -11.45
N LEU A 198 1.65 4.45 -10.16
CA LEU A 198 0.46 4.16 -9.35
C LEU A 198 -0.75 4.94 -9.87
N SER A 199 -0.50 5.79 -10.84
CA SER A 199 -1.40 6.76 -11.40
C SER A 199 -2.43 6.16 -12.35
N ASP A 200 -2.51 4.84 -12.52
CA ASP A 200 -3.58 4.31 -13.37
C ASP A 200 -4.95 4.55 -12.75
N SER A 201 -5.02 4.57 -11.43
CA SER A 201 -6.24 4.82 -10.68
C SER A 201 -6.55 6.30 -10.41
N PHE A 202 -5.58 7.22 -10.52
CA PHE A 202 -5.77 8.62 -10.15
C PHE A 202 -5.48 9.58 -11.30
N VAL A 203 -6.26 10.66 -11.35
CA VAL A 203 -6.06 11.74 -12.31
C VAL A 203 -6.25 13.10 -11.67
N GLN A 204 -5.33 14.01 -11.93
CA GLN A 204 -5.52 15.39 -11.52
C GLN A 204 -6.54 16.06 -12.44
N VAL A 205 -7.65 16.54 -11.88
CA VAL A 205 -8.75 17.21 -12.58
C VAL A 205 -8.76 18.71 -12.37
N HIS A 206 -8.14 19.14 -11.28
CA HIS A 206 -8.04 20.55 -10.89
C HIS A 206 -6.76 20.77 -10.08
N ARG A 207 -6.26 22.02 -9.97
CA ARG A 207 -5.09 22.31 -9.13
C ARG A 207 -5.24 21.92 -7.66
N LYS A 208 -6.48 21.78 -7.20
CA LYS A 208 -6.83 21.40 -5.83
C LYS A 208 -7.37 19.97 -5.71
N TYR A 209 -7.58 19.25 -6.81
CA TYR A 209 -8.21 17.93 -6.77
C TYR A 209 -7.46 16.91 -7.64
N ILE A 210 -7.19 15.76 -7.02
CA ILE A 210 -6.75 14.53 -7.69
C ILE A 210 -7.81 13.48 -7.37
N VAL A 211 -8.44 12.90 -8.37
CA VAL A 211 -9.61 12.02 -8.21
C VAL A 211 -9.25 10.61 -8.65
N ASN A 212 -9.72 9.65 -7.90
CA ASN A 212 -9.66 8.25 -8.29
C ASN A 212 -10.72 8.02 -9.40
N ILE A 213 -10.26 7.56 -10.57
CA ILE A 213 -11.10 7.43 -11.77
C ILE A 213 -12.25 6.43 -11.57
N TYR A 214 -12.09 5.42 -10.72
CA TYR A 214 -13.14 4.45 -10.42
C TYR A 214 -14.30 5.03 -9.60
N TYR A 215 -14.12 6.21 -8.99
CA TYR A 215 -15.19 6.93 -8.32
C TYR A 215 -15.87 7.97 -9.22
N ILE A 216 -15.39 8.21 -10.44
CA ILE A 216 -15.99 9.16 -11.37
C ILE A 216 -17.22 8.52 -12.03
N GLN A 217 -18.40 9.02 -11.72
CA GLN A 217 -19.64 8.61 -12.37
C GLN A 217 -19.81 9.29 -13.71
N THR A 218 -19.62 10.62 -13.75
CA THR A 218 -19.74 11.40 -14.98
C THR A 218 -19.02 12.74 -14.87
N VAL A 219 -18.69 13.33 -16.00
CA VAL A 219 -18.23 14.71 -16.09
C VAL A 219 -19.23 15.48 -16.94
N ARG A 220 -19.92 16.44 -16.32
CA ARG A 220 -20.93 17.26 -16.98
C ARG A 220 -20.31 18.21 -18.03
N LYS A 221 -21.13 18.76 -18.90
CA LYS A 221 -20.69 19.71 -19.95
C LYS A 221 -20.08 20.99 -19.38
N ASP A 222 -20.57 21.42 -18.20
CA ASP A 222 -20.05 22.56 -17.42
C ASP A 222 -18.70 22.27 -16.73
N GLY A 223 -18.23 21.02 -16.80
CA GLY A 223 -16.97 20.58 -16.22
C GLY A 223 -17.11 20.02 -14.80
N VAL A 224 -18.29 19.97 -14.22
CA VAL A 224 -18.50 19.37 -12.90
C VAL A 224 -18.23 17.86 -12.98
N CYS A 225 -17.35 17.38 -12.11
CA CYS A 225 -17.04 15.97 -11.94
C CYS A 225 -17.96 15.39 -10.86
N VAL A 226 -18.91 14.56 -11.26
CA VAL A 226 -19.82 13.87 -10.35
C VAL A 226 -19.22 12.53 -9.97
N LEU A 227 -19.18 12.24 -8.69
CA LEU A 227 -18.67 10.98 -8.16
C LEU A 227 -19.83 10.04 -7.81
N TYR A 228 -19.50 8.73 -7.71
CA TYR A 228 -20.42 7.75 -7.14
C TYR A 228 -20.70 7.99 -5.66
N PRO A 229 -21.82 7.47 -5.09
CA PRO A 229 -22.08 7.52 -3.66
C PRO A 229 -20.90 7.07 -2.81
N PRO A 230 -20.68 7.71 -1.66
CA PRO A 230 -21.50 8.73 -1.01
C PRO A 230 -21.18 10.18 -1.43
N PHE A 231 -20.48 10.41 -2.53
CA PHE A 231 -19.93 11.72 -2.93
C PHE A 231 -20.74 12.42 -4.03
N GLU A 232 -21.90 11.91 -4.42
CA GLU A 232 -22.72 12.42 -5.53
C GLU A 232 -23.20 13.86 -5.35
N SER A 233 -23.30 14.34 -4.11
CA SER A 233 -23.72 15.71 -3.80
C SER A 233 -22.57 16.72 -3.78
N MET A 234 -21.35 16.30 -4.08
CA MET A 234 -20.17 17.19 -4.06
C MET A 234 -19.97 17.88 -5.41
N ASP A 235 -20.73 18.91 -5.70
CA ASP A 235 -20.60 19.72 -6.93
C ASP A 235 -19.33 20.61 -6.99
N MET A 236 -18.44 20.49 -6.00
CA MET A 236 -17.25 21.33 -5.90
C MET A 236 -16.05 20.84 -6.74
N ILE A 237 -16.07 19.60 -7.21
CA ILE A 237 -14.97 19.05 -8.00
C ILE A 237 -15.21 19.39 -9.46
N THR A 238 -14.39 20.29 -10.01
CA THR A 238 -14.48 20.72 -11.41
C THR A 238 -13.25 20.32 -12.19
N VAL A 239 -13.45 19.80 -13.41
CA VAL A 239 -12.39 19.50 -14.36
C VAL A 239 -12.05 20.76 -15.14
N THR A 240 -10.89 21.34 -14.87
CA THR A 240 -10.47 22.54 -15.61
C THR A 240 -9.94 22.14 -16.99
N TYR A 241 -10.01 23.06 -17.97
CA TYR A 241 -9.64 22.83 -19.36
C TYR A 241 -8.24 22.20 -19.51
N LYS A 242 -7.30 22.66 -18.71
CA LYS A 242 -5.92 22.15 -18.69
C LYS A 242 -5.81 20.65 -18.44
N TYR A 243 -6.71 20.09 -17.60
CA TYR A 243 -6.67 18.69 -17.18
C TYR A 243 -7.63 17.78 -17.96
N ARG A 244 -8.51 18.38 -18.80
CA ARG A 244 -9.55 17.64 -19.52
C ARG A 244 -8.98 16.59 -20.49
N LYS A 245 -7.92 16.95 -21.22
CA LYS A 245 -7.26 16.02 -22.13
C LYS A 245 -6.67 14.83 -21.37
N ARG A 246 -5.96 15.08 -20.27
CA ARG A 246 -5.35 14.03 -19.43
C ARG A 246 -6.40 13.08 -18.86
N LEU A 247 -7.57 13.58 -18.47
CA LEU A 247 -8.70 12.78 -18.02
C LEU A 247 -9.24 11.89 -19.13
N LEU A 248 -9.46 12.43 -20.34
CA LEU A 248 -9.93 11.67 -21.49
C LEU A 248 -8.93 10.59 -21.89
N ASP A 249 -7.65 10.91 -21.95
CA ASP A 249 -6.58 9.95 -22.28
C ASP A 249 -6.56 8.77 -21.27
N LYS A 250 -6.88 9.02 -20.00
CA LYS A 250 -6.99 7.97 -18.98
C LYS A 250 -8.15 7.02 -19.27
N PHE A 251 -9.34 7.54 -19.59
CA PHE A 251 -10.51 6.69 -19.90
C PHE A 251 -10.40 5.93 -21.22
N LEU A 252 -9.61 6.42 -22.16
CA LEU A 252 -9.40 5.72 -23.45
C LEU A 252 -8.36 4.59 -23.37
N ASN A 253 -7.57 4.56 -22.28
CA ASN A 253 -6.52 3.55 -22.08
C ASN A 253 -6.84 2.58 -20.91
N LEU A 254 -8.08 2.56 -20.43
CA LEU A 254 -8.64 1.55 -19.52
C LEU A 254 -9.14 0.35 -20.31
#